data_7a24b76c5bdca45ca94e4d45d5981935
#
_entry.id   7a24b76c5bdca45ca94e4d45d5981935
#
_cell.length_a   1.000
_cell.length_b   1.000
_cell.length_c   1.000
_cell.angle_alpha   90.00
_cell.angle_beta   90.00
_cell.angle_gamma   90.00
#
_symmetry.space_group_name_H-M   'P 1'
#
loop_
_entity.id
_entity.type
_entity.pdbx_description
1 polymer ?
#
loop_
_entity_poly.entity_id
_entity_poly.type
_entity_poly.pdbx_seq_one_letter_code
_entity_poly.pdbx_strand_id
1 'polypeptide(L)'
;MFLGRGLAVMAVAVVVLAASAGDRPALSRTLRDAKPHNGVAAAHTMPIQGIDVSYWQGEINWDSVRDAGVSFTFIKATEGGDHLDPKFLDNWHAARRAGIARGAYHFVYWCRPAHEQALWFMLNVPADSDALPPVLDVEWNSHSKTCPRRVARDTALAKIKILLDAMEAHSGKRPIIYTDPKLHREVLEGEFTDDHFWLRSVAAKPDAIYRERGWSFWQFTTTGSVPGVKGHVDRNSFN
;
A
#
# COMPACT_ATOMS: atom_id res chain seq x y z
N MET A 1 -42.78 -21.28 3.31
CA MET A 1 -41.62 -21.99 2.82
C MET A 1 -40.51 -20.95 2.57
N PHE A 2 -39.75 -20.62 3.62
CA PHE A 2 -38.72 -19.55 3.58
C PHE A 2 -37.38 -20.23 3.33
N LEU A 3 -36.78 -19.94 2.18
CA LEU A 3 -35.43 -20.35 1.84
C LEU A 3 -34.46 -19.30 2.40
N GLY A 4 -33.70 -19.69 3.42
CA GLY A 4 -32.63 -18.91 3.99
C GLY A 4 -31.47 -18.76 2.99
N ARG A 5 -31.09 -17.53 2.69
CA ARG A 5 -29.85 -17.20 1.99
C ARG A 5 -28.73 -17.27 3.02
N GLY A 6 -27.91 -18.32 2.92
CA GLY A 6 -26.64 -18.39 3.64
C GLY A 6 -25.66 -17.37 3.05
N LEU A 7 -25.22 -16.40 3.87
CA LEU A 7 -24.05 -15.57 3.57
C LEU A 7 -22.82 -16.48 3.56
N ALA A 8 -22.26 -16.69 2.39
CA ALA A 8 -20.92 -17.24 2.28
C ALA A 8 -19.92 -16.11 2.63
N VAL A 9 -19.40 -16.15 3.84
CA VAL A 9 -18.22 -15.38 4.21
C VAL A 9 -17.05 -15.99 3.43
N MET A 10 -16.69 -15.39 2.30
CA MET A 10 -15.44 -15.71 1.62
C MET A 10 -14.30 -15.16 2.49
N ALA A 11 -13.68 -16.03 3.27
CA ALA A 11 -12.39 -15.75 3.85
C ALA A 11 -11.41 -15.50 2.69
N VAL A 12 -10.88 -14.28 2.59
CA VAL A 12 -9.75 -13.97 1.72
C VAL A 12 -8.56 -14.71 2.30
N ALA A 13 -8.35 -15.95 1.86
CA ALA A 13 -7.11 -16.64 2.11
C ALA A 13 -6.04 -15.92 1.30
N VAL A 14 -5.29 -15.03 1.94
CA VAL A 14 -3.98 -14.62 1.45
C VAL A 14 -3.16 -15.90 1.46
N VAL A 15 -3.06 -16.57 0.32
CA VAL A 15 -2.12 -17.67 0.15
C VAL A 15 -0.74 -17.05 0.14
N VAL A 16 -0.24 -16.75 1.32
CA VAL A 16 1.19 -16.62 1.54
C VAL A 16 1.73 -18.02 1.36
N LEU A 17 2.33 -18.29 0.21
CA LEU A 17 3.14 -19.49 0.03
C LEU A 17 4.14 -19.51 1.19
N ALA A 18 3.87 -20.36 2.18
CA ALA A 18 4.81 -20.66 3.22
C ALA A 18 6.00 -21.34 2.55
N ALA A 19 6.96 -20.53 2.12
CA ALA A 19 8.27 -21.03 1.80
C ALA A 19 8.82 -21.66 3.09
N SER A 20 9.12 -22.94 3.03
CA SER A 20 9.70 -23.74 4.10
C SER A 20 10.73 -22.94 4.89
N ALA A 21 10.65 -23.04 6.22
CA ALA A 21 11.59 -22.47 7.17
C ALA A 21 12.96 -23.17 7.04
N GLY A 22 13.66 -22.92 5.95
CA GLY A 22 15.09 -23.15 5.81
C GLY A 22 15.78 -21.86 6.23
N ASP A 23 16.75 -21.96 7.13
CA ASP A 23 17.61 -20.92 7.70
C ASP A 23 17.71 -19.64 6.84
N ARG A 24 16.78 -18.70 7.06
CA ARG A 24 16.89 -17.38 6.47
C ARG A 24 17.85 -16.58 7.35
N PRO A 25 18.98 -16.11 6.80
CA PRO A 25 19.85 -15.22 7.55
C PRO A 25 19.04 -14.06 8.07
N ALA A 26 19.22 -13.72 9.33
CA ALA A 26 18.45 -12.67 10.01
C ALA A 26 18.36 -11.41 9.15
N LEU A 27 17.16 -11.13 8.63
CA LEU A 27 16.79 -9.96 7.82
C LEU A 27 17.26 -8.62 8.43
N SER A 28 17.57 -8.61 9.73
CA SER A 28 17.86 -7.41 10.50
C SER A 28 19.17 -6.71 10.15
N ARG A 29 20.11 -7.36 9.44
CA ARG A 29 21.45 -6.77 9.22
C ARG A 29 21.59 -6.01 7.90
N THR A 30 20.79 -6.31 6.89
CA THR A 30 20.90 -5.69 5.54
C THR A 30 19.90 -4.58 5.30
N LEU A 31 18.76 -4.59 6.00
CA LEU A 31 17.73 -3.57 5.87
C LEU A 31 17.88 -2.57 7.03
N ARG A 32 18.59 -1.46 6.80
CA ARG A 32 18.81 -0.42 7.82
C ARG A 32 18.09 0.86 7.42
N ASP A 33 17.40 1.46 8.39
CA ASP A 33 16.87 2.81 8.23
C ASP A 33 17.98 3.84 8.40
N ALA A 34 18.01 4.86 7.54
CA ALA A 34 18.97 5.95 7.65
C ALA A 34 18.74 6.81 8.90
N LYS A 35 17.50 6.88 9.38
CA LYS A 35 17.09 7.59 10.60
C LYS A 35 16.10 6.73 11.37
N PRO A 36 16.57 5.87 12.30
CA PRO A 36 15.66 5.06 13.10
C PRO A 36 14.81 5.95 14.03
N HIS A 37 13.54 5.58 14.18
CA HIS A 37 12.59 6.20 15.09
C HIS A 37 12.26 5.26 16.25
N ASN A 38 11.86 5.82 17.40
CA ASN A 38 11.30 5.04 18.49
C ASN A 38 10.07 4.27 17.98
N GLY A 39 10.01 2.98 18.26
CA GLY A 39 8.96 2.10 17.78
C GLY A 39 9.26 1.40 16.43
N VAL A 40 10.17 1.91 15.63
CA VAL A 40 10.58 1.28 14.38
C VAL A 40 11.26 -0.09 14.59
N ALA A 41 11.97 -0.25 15.70
CA ALA A 41 12.61 -1.53 16.04
C ALA A 41 11.61 -2.71 16.03
N ALA A 42 10.38 -2.50 16.48
CA ALA A 42 9.34 -3.52 16.47
C ALA A 42 8.94 -3.94 15.05
N ALA A 43 8.96 -3.03 14.08
CA ALA A 43 8.65 -3.35 12.68
C ALA A 43 9.71 -4.25 12.04
N HIS A 44 10.97 -4.09 12.42
CA HIS A 44 12.07 -4.93 11.91
C HIS A 44 12.01 -6.39 12.38
N THR A 45 11.26 -6.66 13.45
CA THR A 45 11.08 -8.03 13.97
C THR A 45 9.91 -8.76 13.36
N MET A 46 9.07 -8.07 12.60
CA MET A 46 7.94 -8.69 11.90
C MET A 46 8.46 -9.58 10.75
N PRO A 47 7.90 -10.78 10.57
CA PRO A 47 8.48 -11.78 9.67
C PRO A 47 8.35 -11.43 8.18
N ILE A 48 7.35 -10.63 7.82
CA ILE A 48 7.06 -10.29 6.42
C ILE A 48 7.40 -8.81 6.20
N GLN A 49 8.43 -8.57 5.41
CA GLN A 49 8.95 -7.24 5.11
C GLN A 49 8.68 -6.85 3.67
N GLY A 50 8.39 -5.58 3.43
CA GLY A 50 8.11 -5.02 2.12
C GLY A 50 8.71 -3.64 1.93
N ILE A 51 8.52 -3.14 0.72
CA ILE A 51 8.83 -1.75 0.32
C ILE A 51 7.68 -1.18 -0.48
N ASP A 52 7.59 0.14 -0.54
CA ASP A 52 6.79 0.77 -1.58
C ASP A 52 7.67 1.71 -2.41
N VAL A 53 7.35 1.78 -3.71
CA VAL A 53 8.20 2.42 -4.70
C VAL A 53 7.39 3.19 -5.74
N SER A 54 8.05 4.16 -6.35
CA SER A 54 7.58 4.90 -7.51
C SER A 54 8.77 5.17 -8.45
N TYR A 55 8.58 6.01 -9.45
CA TYR A 55 9.68 6.44 -10.33
C TYR A 55 10.85 7.10 -9.58
N TRP A 56 10.62 7.60 -8.35
CA TRP A 56 11.66 8.25 -7.54
C TRP A 56 12.82 7.32 -7.17
N GLN A 57 12.59 6.01 -7.08
CA GLN A 57 13.63 5.03 -6.80
C GLN A 57 14.48 4.69 -8.03
N GLY A 58 14.09 5.20 -9.23
CA GLY A 58 14.83 4.98 -10.47
C GLY A 58 14.87 3.50 -10.89
N GLU A 59 16.04 3.04 -11.29
CA GLU A 59 16.26 1.64 -11.64
C GLU A 59 16.48 0.79 -10.39
N ILE A 60 15.70 -0.28 -10.27
CA ILE A 60 15.72 -1.20 -9.12
C ILE A 60 16.21 -2.57 -9.58
N ASN A 61 17.19 -3.11 -8.85
CA ASN A 61 17.59 -4.51 -9.00
C ASN A 61 16.71 -5.39 -8.09
N TRP A 62 15.62 -5.90 -8.66
CA TRP A 62 14.61 -6.65 -7.92
C TRP A 62 15.12 -8.00 -7.39
N ASP A 63 16.11 -8.64 -8.02
CA ASP A 63 16.75 -9.83 -7.48
C ASP A 63 17.49 -9.52 -6.18
N SER A 64 18.26 -8.43 -6.16
CA SER A 64 18.91 -7.96 -4.92
C SER A 64 17.91 -7.57 -3.83
N VAL A 65 16.77 -6.99 -4.20
CA VAL A 65 15.66 -6.66 -3.27
C VAL A 65 15.08 -7.93 -2.66
N ARG A 66 14.80 -8.95 -3.46
CA ARG A 66 14.36 -10.28 -2.97
C ARG A 66 15.38 -10.90 -2.05
N ASP A 67 16.66 -10.93 -2.46
CA ASP A 67 17.74 -11.56 -1.70
C ASP A 67 18.00 -10.84 -0.36
N ALA A 68 17.63 -9.55 -0.27
CA ALA A 68 17.61 -8.80 0.98
C ALA A 68 16.42 -9.15 1.89
N GLY A 69 15.53 -10.06 1.44
CA GLY A 69 14.41 -10.58 2.23
C GLY A 69 13.11 -9.78 2.10
N VAL A 70 12.99 -8.92 1.10
CA VAL A 70 11.73 -8.25 0.78
C VAL A 70 10.78 -9.26 0.16
N SER A 71 9.60 -9.42 0.75
CA SER A 71 8.59 -10.40 0.34
C SER A 71 7.48 -9.78 -0.48
N PHE A 72 7.20 -8.49 -0.30
CA PHE A 72 6.15 -7.78 -1.04
C PHE A 72 6.55 -6.34 -1.38
N THR A 73 5.86 -5.78 -2.37
CA THR A 73 6.00 -4.38 -2.75
C THR A 73 4.66 -3.78 -3.17
N PHE A 74 4.44 -2.51 -2.81
CA PHE A 74 3.43 -1.68 -3.45
C PHE A 74 4.10 -0.71 -4.41
N ILE A 75 3.57 -0.62 -5.63
CA ILE A 75 4.18 0.13 -6.73
C ILE A 75 3.21 1.23 -7.16
N LYS A 76 3.67 2.49 -7.18
CA LYS A 76 2.88 3.58 -7.71
C LYS A 76 2.49 3.28 -9.15
N ALA A 77 1.19 3.32 -9.42
CA ALA A 77 0.67 3.17 -10.76
C ALA A 77 0.14 4.50 -11.29
N THR A 78 -0.83 5.05 -10.61
CA THR A 78 -1.56 6.24 -11.09
C THR A 78 -1.72 7.28 -10.00
N GLU A 79 -1.90 8.53 -10.42
CA GLU A 79 -2.16 9.68 -9.57
C GLU A 79 -3.17 10.60 -10.25
N GLY A 80 -4.20 11.04 -9.52
CA GLY A 80 -5.27 11.84 -10.11
C GLY A 80 -5.93 11.15 -11.30
N GLY A 81 -6.34 11.91 -12.32
CA GLY A 81 -7.03 11.37 -13.50
C GLY A 81 -6.20 11.31 -14.78
N ASP A 82 -4.89 11.58 -14.72
CA ASP A 82 -4.07 11.78 -15.90
C ASP A 82 -2.56 11.50 -15.72
N HIS A 83 -2.10 11.16 -14.53
CA HIS A 83 -0.69 10.84 -14.31
C HIS A 83 -0.51 9.32 -14.14
N LEU A 84 0.33 8.74 -15.01
CA LEU A 84 0.84 7.37 -14.91
C LEU A 84 2.29 7.43 -14.44
N ASP A 85 2.64 6.64 -13.43
CA ASP A 85 4.04 6.52 -13.01
C ASP A 85 4.87 5.87 -14.13
N PRO A 86 5.90 6.56 -14.65
CA PRO A 86 6.65 6.10 -15.82
C PRO A 86 7.44 4.80 -15.57
N LYS A 87 7.62 4.39 -14.30
CA LYS A 87 8.29 3.13 -13.93
C LYS A 87 7.33 2.04 -13.50
N PHE A 88 6.02 2.29 -13.52
CA PHE A 88 5.04 1.34 -13.02
C PHE A 88 5.16 -0.05 -13.68
N LEU A 89 5.02 -0.12 -15.00
CA LEU A 89 5.01 -1.41 -15.70
C LEU A 89 6.36 -2.13 -15.64
N ASP A 90 7.47 -1.39 -15.70
CA ASP A 90 8.81 -1.94 -15.55
C ASP A 90 8.97 -2.62 -14.19
N ASN A 91 8.61 -1.90 -13.12
CA ASN A 91 8.67 -2.40 -11.75
C ASN A 91 7.67 -3.55 -11.53
N TRP A 92 6.44 -3.42 -12.08
CA TRP A 92 5.40 -4.44 -11.98
C TRP A 92 5.85 -5.81 -12.50
N HIS A 93 6.43 -5.80 -13.70
CA HIS A 93 6.91 -7.03 -14.32
C HIS A 93 8.20 -7.54 -13.68
N ALA A 94 9.10 -6.65 -13.28
CA ALA A 94 10.38 -7.04 -12.70
C ALA A 94 10.21 -7.61 -11.28
N ALA A 95 9.36 -7.03 -10.45
CA ALA A 95 9.02 -7.59 -9.13
C ALA A 95 8.40 -8.98 -9.25
N ARG A 96 7.48 -9.18 -10.22
CA ARG A 96 6.90 -10.51 -10.51
C ARG A 96 7.97 -11.52 -10.88
N ARG A 97 8.86 -11.19 -11.83
CA ARG A 97 9.95 -12.09 -12.25
C ARG A 97 10.87 -12.46 -11.09
N ALA A 98 11.12 -11.53 -10.19
CA ALA A 98 11.90 -11.78 -8.98
C ALA A 98 11.15 -12.61 -7.92
N GLY A 99 9.87 -12.91 -8.10
CA GLY A 99 9.06 -13.67 -7.13
C GLY A 99 8.62 -12.85 -5.91
N ILE A 100 8.61 -11.51 -6.03
CA ILE A 100 8.11 -10.59 -5.00
C ILE A 100 6.61 -10.37 -5.24
N ALA A 101 5.79 -10.58 -4.22
CA ALA A 101 4.37 -10.25 -4.26
C ALA A 101 4.21 -8.73 -4.48
N ARG A 102 3.34 -8.33 -5.42
CA ARG A 102 3.21 -6.92 -5.80
C ARG A 102 1.76 -6.47 -5.84
N GLY A 103 1.52 -5.23 -5.43
CA GLY A 103 0.26 -4.50 -5.57
C GLY A 103 0.49 -3.13 -6.20
N ALA A 104 -0.52 -2.63 -6.91
CA ALA A 104 -0.50 -1.28 -7.48
C ALA A 104 -1.17 -0.29 -6.53
N TYR A 105 -0.64 0.93 -6.40
CA TYR A 105 -1.35 1.96 -5.68
C TYR A 105 -1.73 3.16 -6.56
N HIS A 106 -2.89 3.74 -6.22
CA HIS A 106 -3.43 4.97 -6.78
C HIS A 106 -3.39 6.10 -5.75
N PHE A 107 -2.70 7.19 -6.08
CA PHE A 107 -2.63 8.39 -5.23
C PHE A 107 -3.79 9.33 -5.54
N VAL A 108 -4.65 9.59 -4.55
CA VAL A 108 -5.88 10.37 -4.74
C VAL A 108 -5.59 11.86 -4.87
N TYR A 109 -6.14 12.49 -5.91
CA TYR A 109 -6.21 13.93 -6.06
C TYR A 109 -7.60 14.46 -5.70
N TRP A 110 -7.67 15.22 -4.61
CA TRP A 110 -8.94 15.68 -4.04
C TRP A 110 -9.69 16.67 -4.94
N CYS A 111 -8.99 17.44 -5.77
CA CYS A 111 -9.58 18.37 -6.73
C CYS A 111 -10.13 17.69 -8.00
N ARG A 112 -9.83 16.40 -8.25
CA ARG A 112 -10.30 15.67 -9.44
C ARG A 112 -11.53 14.85 -9.11
N PRO A 113 -12.47 14.67 -10.04
CA PRO A 113 -13.61 13.77 -9.87
C PRO A 113 -13.16 12.32 -9.61
N ALA A 114 -13.87 11.62 -8.71
CA ALA A 114 -13.50 10.25 -8.37
C ALA A 114 -13.64 9.27 -9.55
N HIS A 115 -14.68 9.46 -10.39
CA HIS A 115 -14.90 8.59 -11.56
C HIS A 115 -13.81 8.73 -12.63
N GLU A 116 -13.19 9.91 -12.81
CA GLU A 116 -12.05 10.10 -13.70
C GLU A 116 -10.83 9.32 -13.18
N GLN A 117 -10.56 9.42 -11.88
CA GLN A 117 -9.46 8.71 -11.24
C GLN A 117 -9.66 7.20 -11.28
N ALA A 118 -10.88 6.73 -11.03
CA ALA A 118 -11.25 5.32 -11.16
C ALA A 118 -11.00 4.80 -12.58
N LEU A 119 -11.49 5.53 -13.59
CA LEU A 119 -11.29 5.16 -15.00
C LEU A 119 -9.79 5.14 -15.35
N TRP A 120 -9.04 6.14 -14.89
CA TRP A 120 -7.59 6.23 -15.13
C TRP A 120 -6.84 5.03 -14.53
N PHE A 121 -7.19 4.65 -13.29
CA PHE A 121 -6.65 3.44 -12.66
C PHE A 121 -6.98 2.18 -13.48
N MET A 122 -8.23 1.96 -13.83
CA MET A 122 -8.68 0.77 -14.56
C MET A 122 -8.04 0.63 -15.95
N LEU A 123 -7.75 1.75 -16.62
CA LEU A 123 -7.11 1.75 -17.94
C LEU A 123 -5.61 1.41 -17.89
N ASN A 124 -4.95 1.67 -16.77
CA ASN A 124 -3.49 1.60 -16.66
C ASN A 124 -2.98 0.47 -15.77
N VAL A 125 -3.83 -0.10 -14.91
CA VAL A 125 -3.43 -1.17 -13.98
C VAL A 125 -4.00 -2.51 -14.46
N PRO A 126 -3.15 -3.54 -14.64
CA PRO A 126 -3.63 -4.86 -15.04
C PRO A 126 -4.55 -5.48 -13.97
N ALA A 127 -5.67 -6.07 -14.39
CA ALA A 127 -6.46 -6.96 -13.55
C ALA A 127 -5.76 -8.33 -13.46
N ASP A 128 -4.89 -8.47 -12.47
CA ASP A 128 -4.01 -9.65 -12.30
C ASP A 128 -4.39 -10.39 -11.02
N SER A 129 -4.87 -11.62 -11.16
CA SER A 129 -5.30 -12.46 -10.04
C SER A 129 -4.16 -12.81 -9.08
N ASP A 130 -2.90 -12.83 -9.56
CA ASP A 130 -1.73 -13.11 -8.74
C ASP A 130 -1.21 -11.88 -7.98
N ALA A 131 -1.73 -10.69 -8.28
CA ALA A 131 -1.34 -9.48 -7.59
C ALA A 131 -1.94 -9.41 -6.18
N LEU A 132 -1.31 -8.65 -5.29
CA LEU A 132 -1.93 -8.20 -4.04
C LEU A 132 -3.16 -7.33 -4.35
N PRO A 133 -4.10 -7.16 -3.40
CA PRO A 133 -5.15 -6.17 -3.55
C PRO A 133 -4.56 -4.81 -3.93
N PRO A 134 -5.23 -4.02 -4.79
CA PRO A 134 -4.79 -2.68 -5.08
C PRO A 134 -4.87 -1.79 -3.84
N VAL A 135 -4.13 -0.70 -3.83
CA VAL A 135 -4.11 0.24 -2.73
C VAL A 135 -4.68 1.58 -3.17
N LEU A 136 -5.60 2.10 -2.39
CA LEU A 136 -6.05 3.49 -2.48
C LEU A 136 -5.27 4.33 -1.48
N ASP A 137 -4.37 5.18 -1.99
CA ASP A 137 -3.52 6.07 -1.20
C ASP A 137 -4.25 7.38 -0.94
N VAL A 138 -4.72 7.55 0.30
CA VAL A 138 -5.51 8.69 0.75
C VAL A 138 -4.75 9.48 1.80
N GLU A 139 -4.19 10.58 1.35
CA GLU A 139 -3.53 11.59 2.17
C GLU A 139 -3.79 13.00 1.61
N TRP A 140 -3.52 14.05 2.39
CA TRP A 140 -3.74 15.41 1.89
C TRP A 140 -2.62 15.84 0.93
N ASN A 141 -3.01 16.35 -0.25
CA ASN A 141 -2.08 16.82 -1.29
C ASN A 141 -1.49 18.22 -0.99
N SER A 142 -1.16 18.54 0.25
CA SER A 142 -0.78 19.90 0.67
C SER A 142 0.46 20.46 -0.06
N HIS A 143 1.29 19.59 -0.64
CA HIS A 143 2.47 19.95 -1.42
C HIS A 143 2.23 20.03 -2.93
N SER A 144 1.04 19.63 -3.39
CA SER A 144 0.68 19.70 -4.80
C SER A 144 0.55 21.16 -5.26
N LYS A 145 1.16 21.49 -6.38
CA LYS A 145 1.03 22.82 -6.99
C LYS A 145 -0.32 23.03 -7.67
N THR A 146 -0.97 21.95 -8.10
CA THR A 146 -2.20 21.98 -8.88
C THR A 146 -3.43 21.61 -8.05
N CYS A 147 -3.29 20.83 -6.99
CA CYS A 147 -4.37 20.30 -6.19
C CYS A 147 -4.12 20.40 -4.66
N PRO A 148 -3.74 21.56 -4.09
CA PRO A 148 -3.36 21.66 -2.68
C PRO A 148 -4.54 21.74 -1.71
N ARG A 149 -5.76 21.98 -2.23
CA ARG A 149 -6.95 22.23 -1.40
C ARG A 149 -7.52 20.93 -0.86
N ARG A 150 -7.89 20.96 0.42
CA ARG A 150 -8.67 19.91 1.06
C ARG A 150 -10.13 20.05 0.67
N VAL A 151 -10.84 18.95 0.70
CA VAL A 151 -12.31 18.89 0.56
C VAL A 151 -12.95 18.66 1.93
N ALA A 152 -14.26 18.89 2.02
CA ALA A 152 -15.02 18.53 3.22
C ALA A 152 -14.97 17.01 3.47
N ARG A 153 -15.07 16.60 4.74
CA ARG A 153 -15.02 15.20 5.17
C ARG A 153 -15.99 14.32 4.36
N ASP A 154 -17.25 14.71 4.27
CA ASP A 154 -18.27 13.92 3.56
C ASP A 154 -17.95 13.78 2.07
N THR A 155 -17.38 14.83 1.46
CA THR A 155 -16.91 14.77 0.07
C THR A 155 -15.74 13.80 -0.07
N ALA A 156 -14.81 13.80 0.89
CA ALA A 156 -13.69 12.86 0.88
C ALA A 156 -14.18 11.41 1.02
N LEU A 157 -15.06 11.14 1.97
CA LEU A 157 -15.65 9.81 2.18
C LEU A 157 -16.39 9.30 0.94
N ALA A 158 -17.22 10.15 0.31
CA ALA A 158 -17.91 9.79 -0.92
C ALA A 158 -16.94 9.44 -2.07
N LYS A 159 -15.85 10.22 -2.22
CA LYS A 159 -14.83 9.94 -3.24
C LYS A 159 -14.07 8.65 -2.97
N ILE A 160 -13.68 8.41 -1.72
CA ILE A 160 -13.00 7.17 -1.29
C ILE A 160 -13.89 5.97 -1.63
N LYS A 161 -15.17 6.03 -1.25
CA LYS A 161 -16.10 4.93 -1.55
C LYS A 161 -16.20 4.62 -3.04
N ILE A 162 -16.36 5.64 -3.89
CA ILE A 162 -16.44 5.45 -5.35
C ILE A 162 -15.17 4.78 -5.89
N LEU A 163 -13.99 5.22 -5.42
CA LEU A 163 -12.71 4.67 -5.86
C LEU A 163 -12.52 3.22 -5.39
N LEU A 164 -12.82 2.93 -4.12
CA LEU A 164 -12.75 1.57 -3.59
C LEU A 164 -13.64 0.61 -4.37
N ASP A 165 -14.90 0.98 -4.59
CA ASP A 165 -15.86 0.14 -5.30
C ASP A 165 -15.44 -0.12 -6.76
N ALA A 166 -14.91 0.91 -7.46
CA ALA A 166 -14.43 0.77 -8.83
C ALA A 166 -13.16 -0.08 -8.93
N MET A 167 -12.20 0.12 -8.03
CA MET A 167 -10.96 -0.66 -7.99
C MET A 167 -11.23 -2.12 -7.63
N GLU A 168 -12.19 -2.38 -6.73
CA GLU A 168 -12.65 -3.73 -6.40
C GLU A 168 -13.30 -4.42 -7.60
N ALA A 169 -14.21 -3.73 -8.29
CA ALA A 169 -14.87 -4.26 -9.49
C ALA A 169 -13.86 -4.60 -10.60
N HIS A 170 -12.79 -3.82 -10.73
CA HIS A 170 -11.73 -4.03 -11.71
C HIS A 170 -10.81 -5.20 -11.34
N SER A 171 -10.34 -5.25 -10.09
CA SER A 171 -9.32 -6.22 -9.66
C SER A 171 -9.90 -7.54 -9.12
N GLY A 172 -11.19 -7.57 -8.79
CA GLY A 172 -11.83 -8.67 -8.06
C GLY A 172 -11.41 -8.78 -6.60
N LYS A 173 -10.69 -7.77 -6.06
CA LYS A 173 -10.19 -7.74 -4.69
C LYS A 173 -10.50 -6.40 -4.04
N ARG A 174 -11.02 -6.44 -2.81
CA ARG A 174 -11.25 -5.21 -2.04
C ARG A 174 -9.94 -4.47 -1.83
N PRO A 175 -9.83 -3.17 -2.19
CA PRO A 175 -8.60 -2.42 -2.04
C PRO A 175 -8.20 -2.21 -0.58
N ILE A 176 -6.92 -2.03 -0.34
CA ILE A 176 -6.35 -1.62 0.94
C ILE A 176 -6.35 -0.09 0.98
N ILE A 177 -6.72 0.50 2.11
CA ILE A 177 -6.66 1.95 2.31
C ILE A 177 -5.31 2.31 2.95
N TYR A 178 -4.44 3.00 2.20
CA TYR A 178 -3.26 3.62 2.80
C TYR A 178 -3.60 5.04 3.26
N THR A 179 -3.06 5.42 4.44
CA THR A 179 -3.26 6.77 4.98
C THR A 179 -2.19 7.19 5.98
N ASP A 180 -2.05 8.51 6.14
CA ASP A 180 -1.24 9.14 7.17
C ASP A 180 -2.06 9.47 8.45
N PRO A 181 -1.41 9.76 9.59
CA PRO A 181 -2.11 10.08 10.84
C PRO A 181 -3.03 11.29 10.75
N LYS A 182 -2.73 12.24 9.87
CA LYS A 182 -3.49 13.48 9.76
C LYS A 182 -4.80 13.27 9.03
N LEU A 183 -4.77 12.67 7.85
CA LEU A 183 -5.99 12.39 7.09
C LEU A 183 -6.85 11.36 7.84
N HIS A 184 -6.24 10.35 8.44
CA HIS A 184 -7.00 9.39 9.24
C HIS A 184 -7.84 10.10 10.31
N ARG A 185 -7.23 10.94 11.13
CA ARG A 185 -7.91 11.66 12.21
C ARG A 185 -8.99 12.64 11.70
N GLU A 186 -8.75 13.29 10.55
CA GLU A 186 -9.64 14.31 10.00
C GLU A 186 -10.81 13.72 9.19
N VAL A 187 -10.63 12.52 8.62
CA VAL A 187 -11.60 11.93 7.66
C VAL A 187 -11.99 10.50 8.04
N LEU A 188 -11.03 9.62 8.33
CA LEU A 188 -11.26 8.17 8.35
C LEU A 188 -11.56 7.61 9.76
N GLU A 189 -11.41 8.41 10.82
CA GLU A 189 -11.69 7.93 12.19
C GLU A 189 -13.14 7.46 12.29
N GLY A 190 -13.35 6.18 12.66
CA GLY A 190 -14.67 5.54 12.73
C GLY A 190 -15.25 5.04 11.41
N GLU A 191 -14.61 5.32 10.28
CA GLU A 191 -15.09 4.94 8.95
C GLU A 191 -14.36 3.72 8.39
N PHE A 192 -14.96 3.01 7.43
CA PHE A 192 -14.36 1.87 6.73
C PHE A 192 -13.81 0.80 7.67
N THR A 193 -14.53 0.48 8.73
CA THR A 193 -14.08 -0.42 9.80
C THR A 193 -13.82 -1.86 9.34
N ASP A 194 -14.47 -2.28 8.28
CA ASP A 194 -14.36 -3.62 7.70
C ASP A 194 -13.28 -3.72 6.61
N ASP A 195 -12.65 -2.58 6.26
CA ASP A 195 -11.62 -2.53 5.23
C ASP A 195 -10.21 -2.76 5.82
N HIS A 196 -9.30 -3.25 5.00
CA HIS A 196 -7.89 -3.40 5.35
C HIS A 196 -7.17 -2.06 5.26
N PHE A 197 -6.33 -1.78 6.26
CA PHE A 197 -5.53 -0.56 6.30
C PHE A 197 -4.04 -0.83 6.18
N TRP A 198 -3.37 0.05 5.46
CA TRP A 198 -1.93 0.23 5.45
C TRP A 198 -1.63 1.60 6.08
N LEU A 199 -1.06 1.60 7.28
CA LEU A 199 -0.91 2.80 8.10
C LEU A 199 0.52 3.31 8.09
N ARG A 200 0.69 4.60 7.78
CA ARG A 200 1.97 5.29 7.90
C ARG A 200 2.21 5.70 9.36
N SER A 201 3.25 5.15 9.98
CA SER A 201 3.63 5.52 11.34
C SER A 201 5.15 5.35 11.53
N VAL A 202 5.91 6.41 11.29
CA VAL A 202 7.38 6.36 11.28
C VAL A 202 8.03 6.64 12.64
N ALA A 203 7.28 7.05 13.65
CA ALA A 203 7.79 7.42 14.96
C ALA A 203 7.31 6.51 16.11
N ALA A 204 6.27 5.70 15.89
CA ALA A 204 5.69 4.81 16.89
C ALA A 204 4.98 3.63 16.20
N LYS A 205 4.54 2.64 16.99
CA LYS A 205 3.63 1.60 16.47
C LYS A 205 2.29 2.21 16.06
N PRO A 206 1.61 1.67 15.02
CA PRO A 206 0.31 2.16 14.59
C PRO A 206 -0.71 2.27 15.73
N ASP A 207 -0.80 1.28 16.61
CA ASP A 207 -1.75 1.25 17.75
C ASP A 207 -1.63 2.49 18.66
N ALA A 208 -0.41 3.03 18.82
CA ALA A 208 -0.17 4.23 19.62
C ALA A 208 -0.68 5.52 18.94
N ILE A 209 -0.80 5.53 17.61
CA ILE A 209 -1.15 6.71 16.81
C ILE A 209 -2.61 6.64 16.34
N TYR A 210 -3.06 5.46 15.89
CA TYR A 210 -4.37 5.26 15.28
C TYR A 210 -5.38 4.60 16.22
N ARG A 211 -5.00 4.40 17.50
CA ARG A 211 -5.83 3.80 18.54
C ARG A 211 -6.37 2.42 18.15
N GLU A 212 -7.70 2.26 18.11
CA GLU A 212 -8.38 0.99 17.83
C GLU A 212 -8.49 0.66 16.34
N ARG A 213 -7.83 1.40 15.45
CA ARG A 213 -7.84 1.10 14.02
C ARG A 213 -7.10 -0.21 13.77
N GLY A 214 -7.82 -1.22 13.30
CA GLY A 214 -7.21 -2.43 12.76
C GLY A 214 -6.35 -2.12 11.55
N TRP A 215 -5.23 -2.82 11.41
CA TRP A 215 -4.32 -2.63 10.28
C TRP A 215 -3.69 -3.95 9.83
N SER A 216 -3.36 -4.02 8.54
CA SER A 216 -2.69 -5.16 7.92
C SER A 216 -1.25 -4.83 7.55
N PHE A 217 -1.00 -3.60 7.10
CA PHE A 217 0.34 -3.14 6.69
C PHE A 217 0.75 -1.90 7.47
N TRP A 218 2.03 -1.80 7.73
CA TRP A 218 2.63 -0.67 8.43
C TRP A 218 3.82 -0.13 7.64
N GLN A 219 3.72 1.11 7.12
CA GLN A 219 4.86 1.86 6.61
C GLN A 219 5.58 2.50 7.79
N PHE A 220 6.72 1.94 8.16
CA PHE A 220 7.42 2.28 9.39
C PHE A 220 8.62 3.21 9.21
N THR A 221 9.07 3.43 7.98
CA THR A 221 10.07 4.44 7.64
C THR A 221 9.96 4.87 6.19
N THR A 222 10.33 6.13 5.94
CA THR A 222 10.46 6.73 4.60
C THR A 222 11.91 7.03 4.23
N THR A 223 12.85 6.57 5.06
CA THR A 223 14.29 6.79 4.86
C THR A 223 15.07 5.48 4.95
N GLY A 224 14.41 4.36 4.63
CA GLY A 224 15.01 3.04 4.63
C GLY A 224 16.07 2.87 3.54
N SER A 225 16.89 1.84 3.70
CA SER A 225 17.86 1.42 2.69
C SER A 225 17.70 -0.08 2.45
N VAL A 226 17.62 -0.47 1.18
CA VAL A 226 17.46 -1.86 0.75
C VAL A 226 18.45 -2.13 -0.38
N PRO A 227 19.23 -3.21 -0.32
CA PRO A 227 20.05 -3.64 -1.45
C PRO A 227 19.23 -3.74 -2.74
N GLY A 228 19.74 -3.22 -3.83
CA GLY A 228 19.00 -3.16 -5.11
C GLY A 228 18.26 -1.85 -5.35
N VAL A 229 18.05 -1.01 -4.33
CA VAL A 229 17.47 0.33 -4.47
C VAL A 229 18.53 1.39 -4.20
N LYS A 230 18.62 2.39 -5.07
CA LYS A 230 19.53 3.53 -4.86
C LYS A 230 18.85 4.60 -4.00
N GLY A 231 19.53 5.02 -2.92
CA GLY A 231 19.00 6.05 -2.02
C GLY A 231 17.97 5.52 -1.03
N HIS A 232 17.02 6.38 -0.66
CA HIS A 232 15.98 6.03 0.31
C HIS A 232 14.79 5.33 -0.33
N VAL A 233 14.23 4.40 0.43
CA VAL A 233 13.00 3.70 0.07
C VAL A 233 12.11 3.54 1.30
N ASP A 234 10.82 3.62 1.09
CA ASP A 234 9.82 3.39 2.11
C ASP A 234 9.78 1.89 2.44
N ARG A 235 9.79 1.58 3.75
CA ARG A 235 9.78 0.18 4.21
C ARG A 235 8.53 -0.13 4.99
N ASN A 236 8.07 -1.32 4.77
CA ASN A 236 6.79 -1.82 5.25
C ASN A 236 6.95 -3.17 5.95
N SER A 237 6.01 -3.45 6.85
CA SER A 237 5.81 -4.76 7.43
C SER A 237 4.34 -5.15 7.29
N PHE A 238 4.08 -6.46 7.24
CA PHE A 238 2.74 -7.04 7.30
C PHE A 238 2.53 -7.65 8.68
N ASN A 239 1.31 -7.45 9.24
CA ASN A 239 0.90 -7.92 10.57
C ASN A 239 0.30 -9.32 10.53
#